data_77d179389654678fb238ebd9998f0d7f
#
_entry.id   77d179389654678fb238ebd9998f0d7f
#
_cell.length_a   1.000
_cell.length_b   1.000
_cell.length_c   1.000
_cell.angle_alpha   90.00
_cell.angle_beta   90.00
_cell.angle_gamma   90.00
#
_symmetry.space_group_name_H-M   'P 1'
#
loop_
_entity.id
_entity.type
_entity.pdbx_description
1 polymer ?
#
loop_
_entity_poly.entity_id
_entity_poly.type
_entity_poly.pdbx_seq_one_letter_code
_entity_poly.pdbx_strand_id
1 'polypeptide(L)'
;MIFVSGTKRSGTSMWMQVLQAAGLPILGKAFPRNWGEGPLRDANPDGFYETLLRNGIYYATNPHPRTGKYFLPEHVDGYAVKVFVPGVIRSERAYIGHLLANIREWREYEASIQRLYALEARSREAQRAAGVAVDEPFNFPPAYEWWMENFALVRDISLRRYPARLQTYDHVLGDPEATIGAVLHGPGDG
;
A
#
# COMPACT_ATOMS: atom_id res chain seq x y z
N MET A 1 -10.26 -2.20 11.08
CA MET A 1 -9.07 -1.53 10.50
C MET A 1 -9.36 -1.15 9.05
N ILE A 2 -8.81 -0.04 8.59
CA ILE A 2 -8.90 0.43 7.19
C ILE A 2 -7.65 -0.03 6.45
N PHE A 3 -7.82 -0.86 5.43
CA PHE A 3 -6.75 -1.25 4.53
C PHE A 3 -6.65 -0.27 3.37
N VAL A 4 -5.47 0.29 3.13
CA VAL A 4 -5.18 1.09 1.94
C VAL A 4 -4.36 0.23 0.98
N SER A 5 -4.91 -0.08 -0.19
CA SER A 5 -4.31 -1.03 -1.13
C SER A 5 -4.42 -0.59 -2.59
N GLY A 6 -3.77 -1.33 -3.43
CA GLY A 6 -3.64 -1.19 -4.87
C GLY A 6 -2.29 -1.70 -5.33
N THR A 7 -2.06 -1.74 -6.64
CA THR A 7 -0.74 -2.08 -7.18
C THR A 7 0.32 -1.10 -6.67
N LYS A 8 1.58 -1.50 -6.67
CA LYS A 8 2.68 -0.56 -6.41
C LYS A 8 2.49 0.70 -7.27
N ARG A 9 2.79 1.88 -6.75
CA ARG A 9 2.67 3.16 -7.49
C ARG A 9 1.25 3.62 -7.84
N SER A 10 0.22 3.03 -7.26
CA SER A 10 -1.17 3.46 -7.48
C SER A 10 -1.65 4.62 -6.60
N GLY A 11 -0.78 5.22 -5.77
CA GLY A 11 -1.14 6.33 -4.89
C GLY A 11 -1.52 5.92 -3.46
N THR A 12 -1.23 4.69 -3.05
CA THR A 12 -1.51 4.20 -1.69
C THR A 12 -0.83 5.03 -0.59
N SER A 13 0.38 5.54 -0.83
CA SER A 13 1.07 6.42 0.14
C SER A 13 0.38 7.78 0.28
N MET A 14 -0.13 8.34 -0.80
CA MET A 14 -0.94 9.56 -0.77
C MET A 14 -2.17 9.37 0.13
N TRP A 15 -2.87 8.25 0.00
CA TRP A 15 -4.02 7.97 0.86
C TRP A 15 -3.64 7.80 2.33
N MET A 16 -2.48 7.23 2.64
CA MET A 16 -2.00 7.17 4.03
C MET A 16 -1.77 8.58 4.60
N GLN A 17 -1.27 9.52 3.79
CA GLN A 17 -1.10 10.92 4.19
C GLN A 17 -2.44 11.60 4.41
N VAL A 18 -3.40 11.43 3.50
CA VAL A 18 -4.76 11.99 3.61
C VAL A 18 -5.44 11.50 4.89
N LEU A 19 -5.43 10.20 5.15
CA LEU A 19 -6.03 9.61 6.35
C LEU A 19 -5.34 10.10 7.63
N GLN A 20 -4.03 10.22 7.61
CA GLN A 20 -3.28 10.79 8.74
C GLN A 20 -3.63 12.27 8.98
N ALA A 21 -3.70 13.06 7.92
CA ALA A 21 -4.08 14.47 8.01
C ALA A 21 -5.53 14.65 8.50
N ALA A 22 -6.40 13.71 8.19
CA ALA A 22 -7.76 13.65 8.70
C ALA A 22 -7.85 13.17 10.17
N GLY A 23 -6.72 12.91 10.82
CA GLY A 23 -6.67 12.52 12.24
C GLY A 23 -6.82 11.02 12.51
N LEU A 24 -6.84 10.16 11.48
CA LEU A 24 -6.90 8.72 11.72
C LEU A 24 -5.54 8.20 12.22
N PRO A 25 -5.51 7.32 13.20
CA PRO A 25 -4.29 6.65 13.60
C PRO A 25 -3.81 5.72 12.46
N ILE A 26 -2.54 5.82 12.11
CA ILE A 26 -1.96 4.99 11.05
C ILE A 26 -0.91 4.02 11.59
N LEU A 27 -0.85 2.84 10.99
CA LEU A 27 0.23 1.88 11.20
C LEU A 27 1.25 2.01 10.09
N GLY A 28 2.43 2.49 10.44
CA GLY A 28 3.53 2.69 9.51
C GLY A 28 4.27 3.99 9.76
N LYS A 29 5.54 4.00 9.36
CA LYS A 29 6.36 5.21 9.34
C LYS A 29 6.49 5.70 7.91
N ALA A 30 6.53 7.01 7.72
CA ALA A 30 6.76 7.61 6.41
C ALA A 30 8.00 7.00 5.73
N PHE A 31 9.10 6.89 6.47
CA PHE A 31 10.33 6.26 5.99
C PHE A 31 10.72 5.10 6.90
N PRO A 32 10.31 3.86 6.60
CA PRO A 32 10.78 2.69 7.34
C PRO A 32 12.27 2.45 7.01
N ARG A 33 13.04 2.03 8.01
CA ARG A 33 14.51 1.85 7.91
C ARG A 33 15.19 3.16 7.47
N ASN A 34 16.19 3.08 6.57
CA ASN A 34 16.95 4.23 6.06
C ASN A 34 16.44 4.72 4.69
N TRP A 35 15.19 4.47 4.35
CA TRP A 35 14.64 4.85 3.03
C TRP A 35 14.51 6.37 2.84
N GLY A 36 14.58 7.13 3.92
CA GLY A 36 14.67 8.60 3.87
C GLY A 36 16.05 9.15 3.46
N GLU A 37 17.06 8.27 3.39
CA GLU A 37 18.46 8.63 3.17
C GLU A 37 18.99 7.96 1.90
N GLY A 38 18.53 8.28 0.74
CA GLY A 38 19.06 7.66 -0.46
C GLY A 38 18.17 7.80 -1.68
N PRO A 39 18.56 7.19 -2.81
CA PRO A 39 17.84 7.33 -4.08
C PRO A 39 16.36 6.93 -4.03
N LEU A 40 15.97 6.05 -3.12
CA LEU A 40 14.58 5.64 -2.98
C LEU A 40 13.67 6.76 -2.46
N ARG A 41 14.24 7.76 -1.76
CA ARG A 41 13.48 8.95 -1.33
C ARG A 41 12.87 9.68 -2.53
N ASP A 42 13.60 9.75 -3.64
CA ASP A 42 13.14 10.43 -4.86
C ASP A 42 11.92 9.73 -5.49
N ALA A 43 11.73 8.44 -5.21
CA ALA A 43 10.54 7.71 -5.65
C ALA A 43 9.27 8.12 -4.89
N ASN A 44 9.41 8.56 -3.64
CA ASN A 44 8.30 8.99 -2.80
C ASN A 44 8.79 9.95 -1.69
N PRO A 45 8.99 11.23 -2.00
CA PRO A 45 9.60 12.20 -1.10
C PRO A 45 8.81 12.42 0.19
N ASP A 46 7.50 12.17 0.17
CA ASP A 46 6.61 12.36 1.31
C ASP A 46 6.40 11.08 2.15
N GLY A 47 7.07 9.98 1.76
CA GLY A 47 7.09 8.75 2.55
C GLY A 47 6.30 7.58 1.97
N PHE A 48 6.69 6.40 2.40
CA PHE A 48 6.13 5.12 1.94
C PHE A 48 5.05 4.55 2.84
N TYR A 49 5.07 4.87 4.13
CA TYR A 49 4.09 4.41 5.14
C TYR A 49 3.96 2.89 5.22
N GLU A 50 5.08 2.18 5.14
CA GLU A 50 5.09 0.71 5.11
C GLU A 50 5.49 0.11 6.46
N THR A 51 4.91 -1.05 6.74
CA THR A 51 5.24 -1.89 7.89
C THR A 51 5.41 -3.35 7.45
N LEU A 52 5.66 -4.25 8.39
CA LEU A 52 5.58 -5.70 8.14
C LEU A 52 4.18 -6.10 7.63
N LEU A 53 3.12 -5.40 8.08
CA LEU A 53 1.74 -5.68 7.71
C LEU A 53 1.42 -5.38 6.24
N ARG A 54 2.33 -4.73 5.50
CA ARG A 54 2.19 -4.61 4.03
C ARG A 54 2.01 -5.95 3.33
N ASN A 55 2.50 -7.03 3.95
CA ASN A 55 2.37 -8.40 3.45
C ASN A 55 1.07 -9.09 3.89
N GLY A 56 0.20 -8.39 4.60
CA GLY A 56 -1.06 -8.89 5.15
C GLY A 56 -1.00 -9.19 6.65
N ILE A 57 -2.17 -9.49 7.23
CA ILE A 57 -2.34 -9.84 8.64
C ILE A 57 -2.82 -11.28 8.71
N TYR A 58 -1.89 -12.18 8.95
CA TYR A 58 -2.09 -13.63 8.99
C TYR A 58 -1.00 -14.29 9.85
N TYR A 59 -1.00 -15.60 9.98
CA TYR A 59 -0.10 -16.33 10.88
C TYR A 59 1.40 -15.99 10.79
N ALA A 60 1.89 -15.51 9.64
CA ALA A 60 3.30 -15.14 9.49
C ALA A 60 3.62 -13.70 9.92
N THR A 61 2.61 -12.86 10.15
CA THR A 61 2.77 -11.45 10.56
C THR A 61 2.10 -11.13 11.88
N ASN A 62 1.17 -11.96 12.32
CA ASN A 62 0.47 -11.84 13.59
C ASN A 62 0.31 -13.23 14.24
N PRO A 63 1.07 -13.54 15.28
CA PRO A 63 1.94 -12.64 16.08
C PRO A 63 3.15 -12.09 15.31
N HIS A 64 3.65 -10.94 15.76
CA HIS A 64 4.81 -10.31 15.14
C HIS A 64 6.04 -11.23 15.24
N PRO A 65 6.69 -11.61 14.11
CA PRO A 65 7.66 -12.71 14.08
C PRO A 65 8.92 -12.50 14.93
N ARG A 66 9.27 -11.24 15.24
CA ARG A 66 10.43 -10.93 16.06
C ARG A 66 10.13 -10.71 17.54
N THR A 67 8.92 -10.22 17.85
CA THR A 67 8.59 -9.81 19.24
C THR A 67 7.56 -10.72 19.87
N GLY A 68 6.93 -11.61 19.12
CA GLY A 68 5.83 -12.45 19.59
C GLY A 68 4.54 -11.69 19.95
N LYS A 69 4.55 -10.35 19.82
CA LYS A 69 3.36 -9.55 20.13
C LYS A 69 2.23 -9.88 19.16
N TYR A 70 1.09 -10.19 19.75
CA TYR A 70 -0.15 -10.47 19.04
C TYR A 70 -1.13 -9.30 19.23
N PHE A 71 -1.92 -8.97 18.22
CA PHE A 71 -3.04 -8.05 18.34
C PHE A 71 -4.32 -8.67 17.77
N LEU A 72 -5.43 -8.33 18.38
CA LEU A 72 -6.76 -8.73 17.95
C LEU A 72 -7.38 -7.66 17.06
N PRO A 73 -8.41 -7.99 16.24
CA PRO A 73 -9.07 -7.02 15.37
C PRO A 73 -9.54 -5.76 16.11
N GLU A 74 -10.09 -5.90 17.32
CA GLU A 74 -10.55 -4.80 18.16
C GLU A 74 -9.44 -3.86 18.65
N HIS A 75 -8.19 -4.33 18.75
CA HIS A 75 -7.06 -3.49 19.15
C HIS A 75 -6.62 -2.50 18.05
N VAL A 76 -7.03 -2.76 16.84
CA VAL A 76 -6.62 -2.00 15.65
C VAL A 76 -7.82 -1.44 14.87
N ASP A 77 -8.98 -1.47 15.48
CA ASP A 77 -10.16 -0.82 14.91
C ASP A 77 -9.93 0.69 14.79
N GLY A 78 -10.38 1.28 13.69
CA GLY A 78 -10.11 2.68 13.36
C GLY A 78 -8.71 3.00 12.83
N TYR A 79 -7.74 2.08 12.94
CA TYR A 79 -6.41 2.30 12.36
C TYR A 79 -6.40 2.10 10.85
N ALA A 80 -5.63 2.93 10.15
CA ALA A 80 -5.33 2.71 8.74
C ALA A 80 -3.95 2.06 8.56
N VAL A 81 -3.85 1.18 7.57
CA VAL A 81 -2.60 0.47 7.24
C VAL A 81 -2.47 0.27 5.74
N LYS A 82 -1.26 0.50 5.21
CA LYS A 82 -0.94 0.19 3.82
C LYS A 82 -0.63 -1.30 3.67
N VAL A 83 -1.37 -1.97 2.80
CA VAL A 83 -1.24 -3.41 2.54
C VAL A 83 -1.14 -3.63 1.03
N PHE A 84 -0.19 -4.42 0.58
CA PHE A 84 -0.08 -4.80 -0.83
C PHE A 84 -1.21 -5.76 -1.22
N VAL A 85 -1.58 -5.80 -2.49
CA VAL A 85 -2.67 -6.65 -2.96
C VAL A 85 -2.51 -8.12 -2.53
N PRO A 86 -1.34 -8.77 -2.68
CA PRO A 86 -1.14 -10.12 -2.15
C PRO A 86 -1.33 -10.22 -0.63
N GLY A 87 -1.03 -9.15 0.08
CA GLY A 87 -1.25 -9.06 1.53
C GLY A 87 -2.73 -8.96 1.91
N VAL A 88 -3.52 -8.21 1.16
CA VAL A 88 -4.98 -8.16 1.36
C VAL A 88 -5.59 -9.55 1.25
N ILE A 89 -5.24 -10.27 0.18
CA ILE A 89 -5.75 -11.62 -0.11
C ILE A 89 -5.38 -12.62 1.00
N ARG A 90 -4.17 -12.50 1.56
CA ARG A 90 -3.69 -13.39 2.65
C ARG A 90 -4.26 -13.02 4.01
N SER A 91 -4.70 -11.77 4.20
CA SER A 91 -5.16 -11.29 5.49
C SER A 91 -6.41 -12.04 5.95
N GLU A 92 -6.47 -12.32 7.24
CA GLU A 92 -7.68 -12.82 7.87
C GLU A 92 -8.80 -11.78 7.73
N ARG A 93 -10.00 -12.23 7.34
CA ARG A 93 -11.16 -11.36 7.05
C ARG A 93 -11.52 -10.45 8.21
N ALA A 94 -11.33 -10.92 9.44
CA ALA A 94 -11.66 -10.17 10.66
C ALA A 94 -10.91 -8.84 10.80
N TYR A 95 -9.74 -8.69 10.18
CA TYR A 95 -8.96 -7.44 10.22
C TYR A 95 -9.37 -6.42 9.15
N ILE A 96 -10.10 -6.85 8.12
CA ILE A 96 -10.52 -5.96 7.02
C ILE A 96 -11.87 -5.34 7.37
N GLY A 97 -11.86 -4.25 8.13
CA GLY A 97 -13.07 -3.49 8.42
C GLY A 97 -13.56 -2.73 7.19
N HIS A 98 -12.61 -2.07 6.49
CA HIS A 98 -12.86 -1.37 5.22
C HIS A 98 -11.64 -1.44 4.33
N LEU A 99 -11.85 -1.54 3.02
CA LEU A 99 -10.77 -1.46 2.03
C LEU A 99 -10.91 -0.18 1.20
N LEU A 100 -9.87 0.63 1.19
CA LEU A 100 -9.69 1.74 0.27
C LEU A 100 -8.70 1.31 -0.80
N ALA A 101 -9.20 1.03 -1.99
CA ALA A 101 -8.41 0.53 -3.10
C ALA A 101 -8.24 1.58 -4.20
N ASN A 102 -6.99 1.83 -4.60
CA ASN A 102 -6.67 2.79 -5.62
C ASN A 102 -6.08 2.09 -6.86
N ILE A 103 -6.68 2.36 -8.03
CA ILE A 103 -6.25 1.82 -9.30
C ILE A 103 -5.63 2.97 -10.11
N ARG A 104 -4.51 2.73 -10.73
CA ARG A 104 -3.85 3.69 -11.60
C ARG A 104 -4.04 3.28 -13.05
N GLU A 105 -4.21 4.26 -13.94
CA GLU A 105 -4.24 4.04 -15.38
C GLU A 105 -2.96 3.31 -15.83
N TRP A 106 -3.10 2.39 -16.78
CA TRP A 106 -2.04 1.46 -17.16
C TRP A 106 -0.74 2.17 -17.61
N ARG A 107 -0.84 3.16 -18.49
CA ARG A 107 0.35 3.85 -19.04
C ARG A 107 1.09 4.67 -17.97
N GLU A 108 0.33 5.29 -17.09
CA GLU A 108 0.90 6.02 -15.96
C GLU A 108 1.54 5.07 -14.94
N TYR A 109 0.89 3.92 -14.70
CA TYR A 109 1.45 2.88 -13.86
C TYR A 109 2.78 2.38 -14.43
N GLU A 110 2.82 2.01 -15.73
CA GLU A 110 4.01 1.52 -16.41
C GLU A 110 5.17 2.52 -16.31
N ALA A 111 4.92 3.78 -16.65
CA ALA A 111 5.94 4.83 -16.55
C ALA A 111 6.45 5.03 -15.11
N SER A 112 5.56 4.93 -14.12
CA SER A 112 5.92 5.10 -12.71
C SER A 112 6.69 3.91 -12.15
N ILE A 113 6.34 2.69 -12.53
CA ILE A 113 7.02 1.48 -12.04
C ILE A 113 8.41 1.33 -12.68
N GLN A 114 8.55 1.67 -13.95
CA GLN A 114 9.85 1.69 -14.63
C GLN A 114 10.82 2.68 -13.97
N ARG A 115 10.34 3.88 -13.61
CA ARG A 115 11.16 4.83 -12.83
C ARG A 115 11.57 4.27 -11.47
N LEU A 116 10.68 3.59 -10.77
CA LEU A 116 11.01 2.94 -9.49
C LEU A 116 12.10 1.88 -9.69
N TYR A 117 11.96 1.00 -10.68
CA TYR A 117 12.96 -0.04 -10.97
C TYR A 117 14.34 0.55 -11.31
N ALA A 118 14.38 1.66 -12.04
CA ALA A 118 15.63 2.35 -12.31
C ALA A 118 16.29 2.92 -11.04
N LEU A 119 15.50 3.49 -10.11
CA LEU A 119 16.02 3.97 -8.83
C LEU A 119 16.49 2.83 -7.93
N GLU A 120 15.75 1.73 -7.89
CA GLU A 120 16.15 0.53 -7.15
C GLU A 120 17.43 -0.09 -7.70
N ALA A 121 17.60 -0.12 -9.04
CA ALA A 121 18.83 -0.59 -9.67
C ALA A 121 20.04 0.26 -9.27
N ARG A 122 19.92 1.59 -9.34
CA ARG A 122 20.96 2.52 -8.87
C ARG A 122 21.29 2.33 -7.39
N SER A 123 20.29 2.13 -6.56
CA SER A 123 20.50 1.87 -5.13
C SER A 123 21.27 0.57 -4.90
N ARG A 124 20.95 -0.49 -5.64
CA ARG A 124 21.70 -1.76 -5.59
C ARG A 124 23.15 -1.64 -6.06
N GLU A 125 23.36 -0.90 -7.14
CA GLU A 125 24.72 -0.62 -7.64
C GLU A 125 25.57 0.09 -6.58
N ALA A 126 25.01 1.12 -5.94
CA ALA A 126 25.70 1.82 -4.85
C ALA A 126 26.03 0.90 -3.66
N GLN A 127 25.10 0.02 -3.29
CA GLN A 127 25.31 -0.96 -2.22
C GLN A 127 26.40 -1.98 -2.59
N ARG A 128 26.41 -2.48 -3.83
CA ARG A 128 27.50 -3.36 -4.32
C ARG A 128 28.85 -2.67 -4.31
N ALA A 129 28.90 -1.42 -4.75
CA ALA A 129 30.13 -0.62 -4.71
C ALA A 129 30.64 -0.41 -3.27
N ALA A 130 29.75 -0.40 -2.29
CA ALA A 130 30.07 -0.35 -0.86
C ALA A 130 30.38 -1.73 -0.24
N GLY A 131 30.46 -2.80 -1.05
CA GLY A 131 30.79 -4.16 -0.59
C GLY A 131 29.61 -4.90 0.07
N VAL A 132 28.38 -4.40 -0.08
CA VAL A 132 27.18 -5.06 0.46
C VAL A 132 26.67 -6.10 -0.55
N ALA A 133 26.45 -7.32 -0.09
CA ALA A 133 25.77 -8.34 -0.89
C ALA A 133 24.31 -7.92 -1.12
N VAL A 134 23.88 -7.90 -2.38
CA VAL A 134 22.55 -7.49 -2.77
C VAL A 134 21.95 -8.55 -3.70
N ASP A 135 20.78 -9.05 -3.33
CA ASP A 135 20.01 -9.97 -4.15
C ASP A 135 19.39 -9.26 -5.36
N GLU A 136 19.31 -9.98 -6.49
CA GLU A 136 18.55 -9.53 -7.64
C GLU A 136 17.06 -9.83 -7.41
N PRO A 137 16.18 -8.81 -7.39
CA PRO A 137 14.76 -9.06 -7.25
C PRO A 137 14.20 -9.67 -8.52
N PHE A 138 13.32 -10.62 -8.37
CA PHE A 138 12.46 -11.04 -9.46
C PHE A 138 11.34 -10.00 -9.63
N ASN A 139 11.31 -9.34 -10.77
CA ASN A 139 10.24 -8.41 -11.14
C ASN A 139 9.42 -9.03 -12.26
N PHE A 140 8.10 -9.07 -12.08
CA PHE A 140 7.19 -9.39 -13.17
C PHE A 140 7.22 -8.27 -14.23
N PRO A 141 6.93 -8.59 -15.51
CA PRO A 141 6.65 -7.56 -16.49
C PRO A 141 5.52 -6.64 -15.96
N PRO A 142 5.64 -5.31 -16.10
CA PRO A 142 4.67 -4.36 -15.54
C PRO A 142 3.21 -4.66 -15.93
N ALA A 143 2.96 -5.04 -17.19
CA ALA A 143 1.63 -5.40 -17.66
C ALA A 143 1.06 -6.60 -16.89
N TYR A 144 1.88 -7.61 -16.68
CA TYR A 144 1.46 -8.83 -15.98
C TYR A 144 1.15 -8.53 -14.50
N GLU A 145 2.01 -7.79 -13.81
CA GLU A 145 1.80 -7.40 -12.41
C GLU A 145 0.53 -6.57 -12.26
N TRP A 146 0.32 -5.58 -13.15
CA TRP A 146 -0.86 -4.71 -13.13
C TRP A 146 -2.16 -5.49 -13.29
N TRP A 147 -2.25 -6.35 -14.30
CA TRP A 147 -3.43 -7.17 -14.53
C TRP A 147 -3.67 -8.14 -13.38
N MET A 148 -2.65 -8.90 -13.01
CA MET A 148 -2.76 -9.95 -12.01
C MET A 148 -3.22 -9.39 -10.66
N GLU A 149 -2.61 -8.29 -10.19
CA GLU A 149 -2.96 -7.72 -8.90
C GLU A 149 -4.35 -7.08 -8.89
N ASN A 150 -4.71 -6.30 -9.91
CA ASN A 150 -6.04 -5.69 -9.96
C ASN A 150 -7.15 -6.75 -10.07
N PHE A 151 -6.97 -7.77 -10.89
CA PHE A 151 -7.91 -8.88 -10.98
C PHE A 151 -8.05 -9.64 -9.66
N ALA A 152 -6.93 -9.96 -9.03
CA ALA A 152 -6.93 -10.66 -7.76
C ALA A 152 -7.65 -9.86 -6.66
N LEU A 153 -7.45 -8.54 -6.62
CA LEU A 153 -8.10 -7.65 -5.66
C LEU A 153 -9.61 -7.61 -5.86
N VAL A 154 -10.07 -7.36 -7.10
CA VAL A 154 -11.51 -7.31 -7.43
C VAL A 154 -12.18 -8.67 -7.13
N ARG A 155 -11.51 -9.77 -7.49
CA ARG A 155 -11.99 -11.11 -7.18
C ARG A 155 -12.11 -11.33 -5.67
N ASP A 156 -11.11 -10.93 -4.89
CA ASP A 156 -11.11 -11.09 -3.43
C ASP A 156 -12.24 -10.30 -2.77
N ILE A 157 -12.45 -9.04 -3.17
CA ILE A 157 -13.56 -8.21 -2.71
C ILE A 157 -14.90 -8.90 -3.00
N SER A 158 -15.09 -9.40 -4.22
CA SER A 158 -16.33 -10.03 -4.66
C SER A 158 -16.65 -11.32 -3.90
N LEU A 159 -15.63 -12.12 -3.60
CA LEU A 159 -15.80 -13.40 -2.89
C LEU A 159 -15.96 -13.22 -1.38
N ARG A 160 -15.15 -12.35 -0.78
CA ARG A 160 -15.11 -12.19 0.70
C ARG A 160 -16.04 -11.10 1.21
N ARG A 161 -16.58 -10.26 0.34
CA ARG A 161 -17.66 -9.29 0.60
C ARG A 161 -17.38 -8.38 1.81
N TYR A 162 -16.18 -7.90 1.97
CA TYR A 162 -15.87 -6.84 2.92
C TYR A 162 -16.19 -5.46 2.30
N PRO A 163 -16.51 -4.44 3.11
CA PRO A 163 -16.71 -3.10 2.61
C PRO A 163 -15.47 -2.61 1.86
N ALA A 164 -15.67 -2.18 0.62
CA ALA A 164 -14.58 -1.72 -0.21
C ALA A 164 -15.00 -0.51 -1.06
N ARG A 165 -14.12 0.49 -1.11
CA ARG A 165 -14.21 1.60 -2.04
C ARG A 165 -13.08 1.48 -3.06
N LEU A 166 -13.46 1.29 -4.32
CA LEU A 166 -12.51 1.30 -5.43
C LEU A 166 -12.57 2.66 -6.12
N GLN A 167 -11.44 3.23 -6.44
CA GLN A 167 -11.31 4.50 -7.13
C GLN A 167 -10.08 4.52 -8.01
N THR A 168 -10.05 5.45 -8.96
CA THR A 168 -8.87 5.65 -9.81
C THR A 168 -8.03 6.80 -9.29
N TYR A 169 -6.73 6.73 -9.55
CA TYR A 169 -5.80 7.79 -9.19
C TYR A 169 -6.18 9.13 -9.86
N ASP A 170 -6.58 9.08 -11.13
CA ASP A 170 -7.00 10.26 -11.89
C ASP A 170 -8.26 10.91 -11.33
N HIS A 171 -9.21 10.12 -10.84
CA HIS A 171 -10.40 10.65 -10.20
C HIS A 171 -10.05 11.44 -8.93
N VAL A 172 -9.11 10.93 -8.14
CA VAL A 172 -8.62 11.65 -6.95
C VAL A 172 -7.96 12.98 -7.32
N LEU A 173 -7.16 13.01 -8.39
CA LEU A 173 -6.51 14.24 -8.85
C LEU A 173 -7.48 15.23 -9.50
N GLY A 174 -8.50 14.73 -10.19
CA GLY A 174 -9.50 15.54 -10.89
C GLY A 174 -10.48 16.26 -9.94
N ASP A 175 -10.87 15.59 -8.86
CA ASP A 175 -11.75 16.14 -7.84
C ASP A 175 -11.35 15.64 -6.45
N PRO A 176 -10.28 16.19 -5.87
CA PRO A 176 -9.77 15.73 -4.58
C PRO A 176 -10.74 15.98 -3.43
N GLU A 177 -11.45 17.12 -3.42
CA GLU A 177 -12.36 17.47 -2.33
C GLU A 177 -13.54 16.49 -2.25
N ALA A 178 -14.25 16.27 -3.37
CA ALA A 178 -15.35 15.32 -3.41
C ALA A 178 -14.88 13.90 -3.12
N THR A 179 -13.73 13.50 -3.68
CA THR A 179 -13.22 12.14 -3.50
C THR A 179 -12.80 11.87 -2.06
N ILE A 180 -12.06 12.79 -1.44
CA ILE A 180 -11.62 12.69 -0.04
C ILE A 180 -12.83 12.76 0.90
N GLY A 181 -13.72 13.73 0.67
CA GLY A 181 -14.95 13.87 1.45
C GLY A 181 -15.78 12.58 1.47
N ALA A 182 -15.97 11.98 0.30
CA ALA A 182 -16.69 10.72 0.17
C ALA A 182 -15.99 9.51 0.81
N VAL A 183 -14.67 9.55 1.00
CA VAL A 183 -13.93 8.52 1.75
C VAL A 183 -14.07 8.73 3.26
N LEU A 184 -13.99 9.98 3.72
CA LEU A 184 -13.99 10.29 5.15
C LEU A 184 -15.40 10.25 5.78
N HIS A 185 -16.43 10.64 5.03
CA HIS A 185 -17.80 10.73 5.55
C HIS A 185 -18.71 9.56 5.13
N GLY A 186 -18.23 8.65 4.26
CA GLY A 186 -19.03 7.55 3.74
C GLY A 186 -20.10 7.99 2.72
N PRO A 187 -20.76 7.05 2.04
CA PRO A 187 -21.92 7.37 1.21
C PRO A 187 -23.14 7.51 2.12
N GLY A 188 -23.43 8.70 2.66
CA GLY A 188 -24.68 8.84 3.38
C GLY A 188 -24.84 9.94 4.42
N ASP A 189 -23.86 10.79 4.64
CA ASP A 189 -24.00 11.96 5.52
C ASP A 189 -24.18 13.26 4.70
N GLY A 190 -25.13 13.24 3.77
CA GLY A 190 -25.54 14.40 2.99
C GLY A 190 -27.05 14.54 2.96
#